data_d1f2ba9f28b8d4450dde983dda81e6f0
#
_entry.id   d1f2ba9f28b8d4450dde983dda81e6f0
#
_cell.length_a   1.000
_cell.length_b   1.000
_cell.length_c   1.000
_cell.angle_alpha   90.00
_cell.angle_beta   90.00
_cell.angle_gamma   90.00
#
_symmetry.space_group_name_H-M   'P 1'
#
loop_
_entity.id
_entity.type
_entity.pdbx_description
1 polymer ?
#
loop_
_entity_poly.entity_id
_entity_poly.type
_entity_poly.pdbx_seq_one_letter_code
_entity_poly.pdbx_strand_id
1 'polypeptide(L)'
;MHFLKLTPLISCLLLSSYLPQAQSAISWKGESFSLRTRGMPLTTLFRDFGANYQLSVVVSDTVNDVFTGSIDNEKPDLVLKRLARLYHLAWYYNGDTLYVYKAREVNTAMVTPQFVEPRELQRYLSSRKVTGVEGCRLQEVKGFQSFEVSGVPVCIQRVTALTKEVDEKAQSRAVNRESIRVFPLRYASAADITYQYRQQDVVVPGVVSILNKMRADNALPVGEGKQGAEVNVGPTQFSADPAQNAVLVRAREGSMEVYKTLIEQLDKQNHQIEIAVAIIDVDEANLKQLGVDWSGSVGGGGVSASFNSGISDGSYMSGVVGNSGEFMARVSALQQRSQAQILSQPSVVTLNNVQAILDKNITFYTRVRSENVAKLEAVTAGTLMRVTPRVVESASGNRKIDEITLLLNIQDGQQVAPSGSEDALPQVANSEITTQATLLPGQSLLLGGFVQDKQMKGRRSIPLLGDLPLIGRLFGTERNEVHSVVRLFLIKATPVNINGMKK
;
A
#
# COMPACT_ATOMS: atom_id res chain seq x y z
N MET A 1 -6.79 -62.56 -47.12
CA MET A 1 -5.41 -62.64 -47.57
C MET A 1 -4.56 -62.20 -46.41
N HIS A 2 -4.15 -63.14 -45.56
CA HIS A 2 -2.86 -63.82 -45.51
C HIS A 2 -1.67 -62.90 -45.44
N PHE A 3 -0.96 -62.81 -44.32
CA PHE A 3 0.34 -63.39 -43.93
C PHE A 3 0.69 -62.79 -42.54
N LEU A 4 0.72 -63.44 -41.45
CA LEU A 4 1.61 -64.55 -40.91
C LEU A 4 3.04 -63.99 -40.59
N LYS A 5 3.32 -64.01 -39.25
CA LYS A 5 4.56 -64.40 -38.56
C LYS A 5 5.77 -63.42 -38.62
N LEU A 6 6.35 -63.01 -37.51
CA LEU A 6 7.36 -63.77 -36.74
C LEU A 6 7.79 -62.94 -35.51
N THR A 7 7.69 -63.52 -34.33
CA THR A 7 8.42 -63.14 -33.13
C THR A 7 9.86 -63.60 -33.21
N PRO A 8 10.83 -62.85 -32.61
CA PRO A 8 11.87 -63.54 -31.86
C PRO A 8 11.89 -63.12 -30.40
N LEU A 9 11.85 -64.11 -29.54
CA LEU A 9 12.34 -64.08 -28.17
C LEU A 9 13.77 -63.57 -28.12
N ILE A 10 14.01 -62.45 -27.47
CA ILE A 10 15.33 -62.09 -26.96
C ILE A 10 15.25 -62.08 -25.43
N SER A 11 15.73 -63.19 -24.90
CA SER A 11 16.14 -63.38 -23.52
C SER A 11 17.28 -62.40 -23.20
N CYS A 12 16.98 -61.26 -22.52
CA CYS A 12 18.00 -60.34 -22.06
C CYS A 12 18.33 -60.72 -20.61
N LEU A 13 19.46 -61.38 -20.43
CA LEU A 13 20.12 -61.63 -19.15
C LEU A 13 20.23 -60.31 -18.36
N LEU A 14 19.55 -60.25 -17.25
CA LEU A 14 19.79 -59.25 -16.21
C LEU A 14 21.13 -59.54 -15.54
N LEU A 15 22.21 -59.00 -16.11
CA LEU A 15 23.47 -58.77 -15.37
C LEU A 15 23.20 -57.62 -14.44
N SER A 16 22.84 -57.89 -13.21
CA SER A 16 22.93 -56.94 -12.09
C SER A 16 24.40 -56.60 -11.90
N SER A 17 24.85 -55.54 -12.54
CA SER A 17 26.13 -54.90 -12.24
C SER A 17 26.06 -54.31 -10.83
N TYR A 18 26.56 -55.08 -9.87
CA TYR A 18 27.01 -54.54 -8.59
C TYR A 18 28.14 -53.55 -8.90
N LEU A 19 27.84 -52.28 -8.99
CA LEU A 19 28.85 -51.24 -8.93
C LEU A 19 29.45 -51.26 -7.51
N PRO A 20 30.76 -51.54 -7.37
CA PRO A 20 31.37 -51.43 -6.06
C PRO A 20 31.25 -49.97 -5.61
N GLN A 21 30.60 -49.72 -4.49
CA GLN A 21 30.68 -48.45 -3.80
C GLN A 21 32.18 -48.19 -3.55
N ALA A 22 32.75 -47.20 -4.21
CA ALA A 22 34.08 -46.75 -3.99
C ALA A 22 34.17 -46.17 -2.58
N GLN A 23 34.53 -46.99 -1.60
CA GLN A 23 34.99 -46.59 -0.30
C GLN A 23 36.21 -45.64 -0.57
N SER A 24 36.20 -44.46 -0.04
CA SER A 24 37.35 -43.58 -0.15
C SER A 24 38.50 -44.19 0.67
N ALA A 25 39.27 -45.03 0.02
CA ALA A 25 40.44 -45.64 0.61
C ALA A 25 41.48 -44.53 0.88
N ILE A 26 42.08 -44.56 2.05
CA ILE A 26 43.21 -43.69 2.37
C ILE A 26 44.32 -43.97 1.37
N SER A 27 44.86 -42.98 0.71
CA SER A 27 45.98 -43.12 -0.22
C SER A 27 47.27 -43.18 0.59
N TRP A 28 47.66 -44.39 0.92
CA TRP A 28 48.89 -44.64 1.67
C TRP A 28 50.12 -44.47 0.77
N LYS A 29 51.09 -43.65 1.22
CA LYS A 29 52.38 -43.48 0.54
C LYS A 29 53.42 -44.41 1.15
N GLY A 30 53.35 -45.70 0.81
CA GLY A 30 54.25 -46.74 1.32
C GLY A 30 53.59 -48.11 1.35
N GLU A 31 54.36 -49.19 1.36
CA GLU A 31 53.85 -50.57 1.18
C GLU A 31 53.48 -51.22 2.51
N SER A 32 54.29 -51.06 3.55
CA SER A 32 54.16 -51.77 4.83
C SER A 32 54.62 -50.97 6.04
N PHE A 33 54.12 -51.35 7.19
CA PHE A 33 54.48 -50.77 8.48
C PHE A 33 55.08 -51.83 9.41
N SER A 34 56.18 -51.48 10.05
CA SER A 34 56.83 -52.34 11.05
C SER A 34 57.12 -51.52 12.30
N LEU A 35 56.76 -52.07 13.46
CA LEU A 35 57.03 -51.45 14.76
C LEU A 35 57.19 -52.53 15.81
N ARG A 36 58.18 -52.38 16.67
CA ARG A 36 58.35 -53.22 17.87
C ARG A 36 58.56 -52.33 19.09
N THR A 37 57.66 -52.48 20.07
CA THR A 37 57.73 -51.67 21.29
C THR A 37 57.33 -52.48 22.53
N ARG A 38 57.86 -52.10 23.68
CA ARG A 38 57.55 -52.67 25.01
C ARG A 38 56.49 -51.83 25.75
N GLY A 39 56.04 -50.72 25.16
CA GLY A 39 55.02 -49.81 25.69
C GLY A 39 55.13 -48.44 25.01
N MET A 40 54.22 -48.13 24.08
CA MET A 40 54.13 -46.86 23.38
C MET A 40 52.69 -46.32 23.49
N PRO A 41 52.49 -45.05 23.93
CA PRO A 41 51.18 -44.45 23.91
C PRO A 41 50.63 -44.46 22.48
N LEU A 42 49.31 -44.79 22.30
CA LEU A 42 48.69 -44.79 21.00
C LEU A 42 48.74 -43.45 20.29
N THR A 43 48.73 -42.37 21.04
CA THR A 43 48.88 -41.01 20.50
C THR A 43 50.22 -40.81 19.78
N THR A 44 51.31 -41.35 20.35
CA THR A 44 52.63 -41.34 19.75
C THR A 44 52.69 -42.29 18.56
N LEU A 45 52.15 -43.50 18.72
CA LEU A 45 52.09 -44.51 17.65
C LEU A 45 51.37 -43.98 16.41
N PHE A 46 50.20 -43.37 16.58
CA PHE A 46 49.44 -42.81 15.45
C PHE A 46 50.12 -41.59 14.83
N ARG A 47 50.86 -40.79 15.61
CA ARG A 47 51.69 -39.68 15.09
C ARG A 47 52.81 -40.20 14.22
N ASP A 48 53.57 -41.19 14.71
CA ASP A 48 54.66 -41.84 13.96
C ASP A 48 54.15 -42.56 12.73
N PHE A 49 52.98 -43.24 12.86
CA PHE A 49 52.32 -43.90 11.76
C PHE A 49 51.93 -42.88 10.67
N GLY A 50 51.33 -41.73 11.07
CA GLY A 50 51.03 -40.64 10.14
C GLY A 50 52.25 -40.07 9.45
N ALA A 51 53.33 -39.81 10.20
CA ALA A 51 54.58 -39.30 9.67
C ALA A 51 55.19 -40.24 8.63
N ASN A 52 55.14 -41.56 8.87
CA ASN A 52 55.70 -42.57 7.94
C ASN A 52 54.99 -42.57 6.57
N TYR A 53 53.67 -42.21 6.54
CA TYR A 53 52.86 -42.17 5.31
C TYR A 53 52.57 -40.76 4.82
N GLN A 54 53.22 -39.74 5.38
CA GLN A 54 52.94 -38.32 5.06
C GLN A 54 51.47 -37.96 5.22
N LEU A 55 50.85 -38.51 6.24
CA LEU A 55 49.43 -38.33 6.57
C LEU A 55 49.30 -37.53 7.88
N SER A 56 48.56 -36.45 7.87
CA SER A 56 48.21 -35.74 9.11
C SER A 56 47.28 -36.63 9.94
N VAL A 57 47.62 -36.82 11.23
CA VAL A 57 46.82 -37.63 12.16
C VAL A 57 46.51 -36.82 13.40
N VAL A 58 45.21 -36.73 13.74
CA VAL A 58 44.71 -36.11 14.96
C VAL A 58 44.08 -37.19 15.82
N VAL A 59 44.59 -37.35 17.03
CA VAL A 59 44.11 -38.36 17.98
C VAL A 59 43.39 -37.64 19.12
N SER A 60 42.19 -38.12 19.49
CA SER A 60 41.42 -37.57 20.62
C SER A 60 42.18 -37.77 21.93
N ASP A 61 42.05 -36.82 22.84
CA ASP A 61 42.66 -36.86 24.18
C ASP A 61 42.14 -38.03 25.04
N THR A 62 41.03 -38.61 24.67
CA THR A 62 40.43 -39.79 25.34
C THR A 62 41.15 -41.12 24.98
N VAL A 63 42.02 -41.12 23.98
CA VAL A 63 42.81 -42.28 23.53
C VAL A 63 44.09 -42.39 24.35
N ASN A 64 44.02 -42.92 25.56
CA ASN A 64 45.11 -42.97 26.54
C ASN A 64 45.74 -44.38 26.63
N ASP A 65 45.46 -45.28 25.68
CA ASP A 65 45.93 -46.65 25.71
C ASP A 65 47.44 -46.74 25.30
N VAL A 66 48.03 -47.79 25.73
CA VAL A 66 49.46 -48.11 25.44
C VAL A 66 49.52 -49.41 24.59
N PHE A 67 50.19 -49.31 23.46
CA PHE A 67 50.50 -50.48 22.63
C PHE A 67 51.76 -51.18 23.11
N THR A 68 51.63 -52.52 23.28
CA THR A 68 52.77 -53.37 23.59
C THR A 68 52.74 -54.55 22.62
N GLY A 69 53.85 -54.77 21.91
CA GLY A 69 53.92 -55.88 20.93
C GLY A 69 54.71 -55.49 19.69
N SER A 70 54.61 -56.32 18.65
CA SER A 70 55.19 -56.10 17.34
C SER A 70 54.14 -56.04 16.24
N ILE A 71 54.42 -55.20 15.26
CA ILE A 71 53.76 -55.15 13.96
C ILE A 71 54.88 -55.41 12.95
N ASP A 72 54.79 -56.47 12.23
CA ASP A 72 55.85 -56.89 11.32
C ASP A 72 55.34 -56.89 9.87
N ASN A 73 55.79 -55.97 9.04
CA ASN A 73 55.56 -55.86 7.60
C ASN A 73 54.03 -55.95 7.19
N GLU A 74 53.16 -55.31 7.96
CA GLU A 74 51.71 -55.25 7.67
C GLU A 74 51.33 -54.06 6.79
N LYS A 75 50.33 -54.21 5.92
CA LYS A 75 49.76 -53.11 5.15
C LYS A 75 49.11 -52.09 6.08
N PRO A 76 49.29 -50.76 5.83
CA PRO A 76 48.84 -49.70 6.73
C PRO A 76 47.31 -49.75 7.00
N ASP A 77 46.52 -50.14 6.03
CA ASP A 77 45.05 -50.28 6.20
C ASP A 77 44.70 -51.40 7.19
N LEU A 78 45.45 -52.53 7.14
CA LEU A 78 45.27 -53.62 8.08
C LEU A 78 45.71 -53.25 9.48
N VAL A 79 46.85 -52.51 9.60
CA VAL A 79 47.35 -52.02 10.88
C VAL A 79 46.28 -51.08 11.52
N LEU A 80 45.74 -50.13 10.78
CA LEU A 80 44.71 -49.22 11.27
C LEU A 80 43.47 -49.98 11.75
N LYS A 81 42.97 -50.93 10.95
CA LYS A 81 41.82 -51.76 11.30
C LYS A 81 42.08 -52.67 12.49
N ARG A 82 43.30 -53.19 12.62
CA ARG A 82 43.70 -54.03 13.75
C ARG A 82 43.77 -53.22 15.05
N LEU A 83 44.42 -52.03 15.02
CA LEU A 83 44.48 -51.15 16.16
C LEU A 83 43.06 -50.63 16.56
N ALA A 84 42.26 -50.29 15.60
CA ALA A 84 40.88 -49.88 15.84
C ALA A 84 40.07 -50.94 16.57
N ARG A 85 40.17 -52.21 16.17
CA ARG A 85 39.51 -53.33 16.85
C ARG A 85 40.05 -53.59 18.25
N LEU A 86 41.37 -53.59 18.38
CA LEU A 86 42.05 -53.95 19.64
C LEU A 86 41.79 -52.94 20.76
N TYR A 87 41.73 -51.64 20.41
CA TYR A 87 41.56 -50.52 21.38
C TYR A 87 40.19 -49.84 21.32
N HIS A 88 39.21 -50.46 20.61
CA HIS A 88 37.89 -49.89 20.43
C HIS A 88 37.93 -48.43 19.93
N LEU A 89 38.61 -48.25 18.79
CA LEU A 89 38.72 -46.91 18.16
C LEU A 89 37.78 -46.80 16.96
N ALA A 90 37.30 -45.58 16.76
CA ALA A 90 36.60 -45.14 15.53
C ALA A 90 37.50 -44.13 14.83
N TRP A 91 37.57 -44.20 13.52
CA TRP A 91 38.37 -43.26 12.75
C TRP A 91 37.59 -42.65 11.58
N TYR A 92 38.03 -41.49 11.18
CA TYR A 92 37.45 -40.75 10.08
C TYR A 92 38.54 -40.04 9.26
N TYR A 93 38.46 -40.21 7.96
CA TYR A 93 39.40 -39.56 7.04
C TYR A 93 38.70 -38.55 6.18
N ASN A 94 39.09 -37.26 6.26
CA ASN A 94 38.44 -36.17 5.56
C ASN A 94 39.01 -35.90 4.15
N GLY A 95 39.92 -36.73 3.66
CA GLY A 95 40.68 -36.55 2.41
C GLY A 95 42.09 -36.01 2.59
N ASP A 96 42.45 -35.50 3.76
CA ASP A 96 43.76 -34.93 4.11
C ASP A 96 44.25 -35.40 5.49
N THR A 97 43.38 -35.41 6.47
CA THR A 97 43.70 -35.72 7.87
C THR A 97 42.90 -36.93 8.34
N LEU A 98 43.58 -37.84 9.03
CA LEU A 98 43.01 -38.98 9.73
C LEU A 98 42.71 -38.60 11.18
N TYR A 99 41.44 -38.67 11.57
CA TYR A 99 41.01 -38.44 12.95
C TYR A 99 40.74 -39.74 13.65
N VAL A 100 41.28 -39.97 14.83
CA VAL A 100 41.14 -41.17 15.63
C VAL A 100 40.49 -40.85 16.97
N TYR A 101 39.40 -41.53 17.29
CA TYR A 101 38.61 -41.36 18.49
C TYR A 101 38.36 -42.69 19.19
N LYS A 102 37.92 -42.66 20.45
CA LYS A 102 37.33 -43.84 21.08
C LYS A 102 35.93 -44.12 20.47
N ALA A 103 35.56 -45.38 20.32
CA ALA A 103 34.26 -45.79 19.83
C ALA A 103 33.09 -45.20 20.65
N ARG A 104 33.31 -44.94 21.94
CA ARG A 104 32.32 -44.29 22.85
C ARG A 104 32.08 -42.81 22.54
N GLU A 105 32.92 -42.17 21.74
CA GLU A 105 32.78 -40.78 21.30
C GLU A 105 31.95 -40.64 20.04
N VAL A 106 31.59 -41.75 19.42
CA VAL A 106 30.68 -41.80 18.30
C VAL A 106 29.31 -41.38 18.79
N ASN A 107 28.80 -40.32 18.18
CA ASN A 107 27.49 -39.75 18.52
C ASN A 107 26.58 -39.72 17.30
N THR A 108 25.31 -39.40 17.56
CA THR A 108 24.27 -39.22 16.52
C THR A 108 23.66 -37.82 16.68
N ALA A 109 23.48 -37.11 15.57
CA ALA A 109 22.82 -35.84 15.51
C ALA A 109 21.81 -35.80 14.37
N MET A 110 20.74 -35.03 14.56
CA MET A 110 19.77 -34.77 13.52
C MET A 110 20.13 -33.49 12.78
N VAL A 111 20.05 -33.52 11.46
CA VAL A 111 20.30 -32.37 10.57
C VAL A 111 19.09 -32.19 9.66
N THR A 112 18.44 -31.03 9.72
CA THR A 112 17.23 -30.70 8.98
C THR A 112 17.48 -29.50 8.08
N PRO A 113 17.79 -29.70 6.78
CA PRO A 113 17.84 -28.59 5.83
C PRO A 113 16.43 -28.03 5.60
N GLN A 114 16.32 -26.71 5.40
CA GLN A 114 15.05 -26.02 5.19
C GLN A 114 14.82 -25.66 3.72
N PHE A 115 15.87 -25.31 3.01
CA PHE A 115 15.81 -24.78 1.64
C PHE A 115 16.44 -25.71 0.59
N VAL A 116 17.18 -26.72 1.03
CA VAL A 116 17.84 -27.70 0.14
C VAL A 116 17.11 -29.04 0.21
N GLU A 117 16.82 -29.62 -0.94
CA GLU A 117 16.21 -30.94 -1.00
C GLU A 117 17.16 -31.99 -0.38
N PRO A 118 16.67 -32.86 0.51
CA PRO A 118 17.48 -33.88 1.19
C PRO A 118 18.37 -34.69 0.26
N ARG A 119 17.86 -35.15 -0.84
CA ARG A 119 18.64 -35.97 -1.81
C ARG A 119 19.76 -35.18 -2.49
N GLU A 120 19.58 -33.88 -2.69
CA GLU A 120 20.59 -33.01 -3.26
C GLU A 120 21.73 -32.78 -2.26
N LEU A 121 21.38 -32.52 -0.99
CA LEU A 121 22.34 -32.42 0.10
C LEU A 121 23.16 -33.71 0.29
N GLN A 122 22.50 -34.87 0.28
CA GLN A 122 23.18 -36.14 0.39
C GLN A 122 24.18 -36.37 -0.74
N ARG A 123 23.80 -36.07 -1.99
CA ARG A 123 24.70 -36.16 -3.14
C ARG A 123 25.88 -35.21 -3.00
N TYR A 124 25.64 -33.98 -2.54
CA TYR A 124 26.66 -33.00 -2.32
C TYR A 124 27.67 -33.44 -1.26
N LEU A 125 27.22 -33.89 -0.08
CA LEU A 125 28.06 -34.36 1.00
C LEU A 125 28.88 -35.61 0.60
N SER A 126 28.26 -36.52 -0.14
CA SER A 126 28.93 -37.74 -0.66
C SER A 126 30.01 -37.38 -1.72
N SER A 127 29.68 -36.47 -2.64
CA SER A 127 30.64 -36.03 -3.69
C SER A 127 31.90 -35.35 -3.09
N ARG A 128 31.71 -34.68 -1.94
CA ARG A 128 32.81 -34.06 -1.17
C ARG A 128 33.54 -35.05 -0.24
N LYS A 129 33.14 -36.33 -0.27
CA LYS A 129 33.71 -37.37 0.61
C LYS A 129 33.59 -37.05 2.10
N VAL A 130 32.53 -36.31 2.48
CA VAL A 130 32.26 -35.98 3.88
C VAL A 130 31.51 -37.12 4.53
N THR A 131 30.57 -37.76 3.80
CA THR A 131 29.75 -38.89 4.23
C THR A 131 30.00 -40.10 3.31
N GLY A 132 29.56 -41.28 3.74
CA GLY A 132 29.80 -42.52 3.01
C GLY A 132 31.19 -43.09 3.19
N VAL A 133 31.97 -42.54 4.15
CA VAL A 133 33.28 -43.02 4.58
C VAL A 133 33.20 -43.65 5.96
N GLU A 134 34.19 -44.45 6.35
CA GLU A 134 34.24 -45.06 7.67
C GLU A 134 34.25 -43.98 8.77
N GLY A 135 33.42 -44.14 9.80
CA GLY A 135 33.28 -43.17 10.89
C GLY A 135 32.34 -41.98 10.61
N CYS A 136 31.63 -41.99 9.46
CA CYS A 136 30.67 -40.96 9.13
C CYS A 136 29.53 -41.51 8.25
N ARG A 137 28.37 -41.78 8.84
CA ARG A 137 27.20 -42.31 8.18
C ARG A 137 26.07 -41.29 8.16
N LEU A 138 25.44 -41.12 7.02
CA LEU A 138 24.26 -40.29 6.85
C LEU A 138 23.08 -41.18 6.47
N GLN A 139 21.98 -41.10 7.20
CA GLN A 139 20.78 -41.88 6.95
C GLN A 139 19.58 -40.94 6.87
N GLU A 140 18.79 -41.03 5.78
CA GLU A 140 17.56 -40.30 5.62
C GLU A 140 16.48 -40.81 6.58
N VAL A 141 15.82 -39.90 7.30
CA VAL A 141 14.70 -40.23 8.19
C VAL A 141 13.41 -40.20 7.36
N LYS A 142 12.86 -41.37 7.09
CA LYS A 142 11.65 -41.50 6.27
C LYS A 142 10.48 -40.71 6.87
N GLY A 143 9.82 -39.89 6.05
CA GLY A 143 8.67 -39.08 6.46
C GLY A 143 9.04 -37.72 7.06
N PHE A 144 10.33 -37.42 7.23
CA PHE A 144 10.82 -36.13 7.66
C PHE A 144 11.87 -35.65 6.66
N GLN A 145 11.92 -34.37 6.41
CA GLN A 145 12.97 -33.77 5.56
C GLN A 145 14.29 -33.63 6.35
N SER A 146 14.71 -34.69 6.99
CA SER A 146 15.81 -34.68 7.96
C SER A 146 16.75 -35.84 7.73
N PHE A 147 17.98 -35.72 8.18
CA PHE A 147 18.97 -36.76 8.21
C PHE A 147 19.41 -37.06 9.63
N GLU A 148 19.66 -38.30 9.90
CA GLU A 148 20.41 -38.78 11.04
C GLU A 148 21.88 -38.93 10.63
N VAL A 149 22.74 -38.20 11.28
CA VAL A 149 24.20 -38.25 11.10
C VAL A 149 24.80 -39.01 12.26
N SER A 150 25.38 -40.17 12.01
CA SER A 150 26.09 -40.97 13.03
C SER A 150 27.58 -41.03 12.71
N GLY A 151 28.43 -40.68 13.65
CA GLY A 151 29.84 -40.72 13.44
C GLY A 151 30.65 -40.05 14.54
N VAL A 152 31.95 -39.91 14.27
CA VAL A 152 32.87 -39.22 15.18
C VAL A 152 32.53 -37.71 15.26
N PRO A 153 32.93 -37.02 16.35
CA PRO A 153 32.55 -35.60 16.54
C PRO A 153 32.87 -34.68 15.37
N VAL A 154 34.03 -34.83 14.76
CA VAL A 154 34.43 -34.03 13.58
C VAL A 154 33.54 -34.26 12.36
N CYS A 155 33.08 -35.52 12.14
CA CYS A 155 32.14 -35.82 11.07
C CYS A 155 30.84 -35.03 11.28
N ILE A 156 30.23 -35.08 12.47
CA ILE A 156 29.01 -34.42 12.80
C ILE A 156 29.14 -32.91 12.65
N GLN A 157 30.20 -32.30 13.20
CA GLN A 157 30.48 -30.89 13.08
C GLN A 157 30.60 -30.45 11.62
N ARG A 158 31.33 -31.22 10.81
CA ARG A 158 31.56 -30.93 9.39
C ARG A 158 30.25 -31.02 8.56
N VAL A 159 29.45 -32.06 8.79
CA VAL A 159 28.16 -32.24 8.12
C VAL A 159 27.22 -31.10 8.49
N THR A 160 27.14 -30.75 9.78
CA THR A 160 26.28 -29.66 10.26
C THR A 160 26.71 -28.32 9.68
N ALA A 161 28.00 -28.00 9.69
CA ALA A 161 28.55 -26.75 9.16
C ALA A 161 28.28 -26.62 7.65
N LEU A 162 28.58 -27.67 6.88
CA LEU A 162 28.36 -27.65 5.43
C LEU A 162 26.87 -27.59 5.08
N THR A 163 26.03 -28.28 5.83
CA THR A 163 24.57 -28.21 5.63
C THR A 163 24.06 -26.79 5.83
N LYS A 164 24.48 -26.15 6.93
CA LYS A 164 24.14 -24.78 7.23
C LYS A 164 24.57 -23.82 6.11
N GLU A 165 25.82 -23.94 5.65
CA GLU A 165 26.34 -23.08 4.56
C GLU A 165 25.58 -23.24 3.25
N VAL A 166 25.26 -24.50 2.87
CA VAL A 166 24.52 -24.78 1.64
C VAL A 166 23.08 -24.33 1.75
N ASP A 167 22.46 -24.51 2.90
CA ASP A 167 21.07 -24.12 3.17
C ASP A 167 20.93 -22.59 3.19
N GLU A 168 21.86 -21.86 3.79
CA GLU A 168 21.90 -20.38 3.74
C GLU A 168 22.05 -19.85 2.31
N LYS A 169 22.89 -20.51 1.48
CA LYS A 169 23.01 -20.14 0.06
C LYS A 169 21.74 -20.45 -0.73
N ALA A 170 21.07 -21.55 -0.43
CA ALA A 170 19.80 -21.91 -1.04
C ALA A 170 18.69 -20.94 -0.64
N GLN A 171 18.61 -20.56 0.63
CA GLN A 171 17.72 -19.53 1.14
C GLN A 171 17.92 -18.20 0.41
N SER A 172 19.17 -17.76 0.30
CA SER A 172 19.49 -16.51 -0.40
C SER A 172 19.06 -16.53 -1.87
N ARG A 173 19.17 -17.68 -2.54
CA ARG A 173 18.70 -17.86 -3.92
C ARG A 173 17.16 -17.85 -3.99
N ALA A 174 16.49 -18.52 -3.06
CA ALA A 174 15.02 -18.56 -3.02
C ALA A 174 14.42 -17.18 -2.78
N VAL A 175 14.97 -16.44 -1.80
CA VAL A 175 14.54 -15.06 -1.47
C VAL A 175 14.79 -14.08 -2.62
N ASN A 176 15.89 -14.25 -3.36
CA ASN A 176 16.25 -13.39 -4.49
C ASN A 176 15.60 -13.79 -5.82
N ARG A 177 14.89 -14.90 -5.87
CA ARG A 177 14.19 -15.33 -7.09
C ARG A 177 13.07 -14.34 -7.42
N GLU A 178 13.01 -13.93 -8.68
CA GLU A 178 11.89 -13.13 -9.19
C GLU A 178 10.62 -13.96 -9.24
N SER A 179 9.53 -13.36 -8.81
CA SER A 179 8.19 -13.95 -8.92
C SER A 179 7.17 -12.89 -9.33
N ILE A 180 6.05 -13.33 -9.83
CA ILE A 180 4.90 -12.49 -10.18
C ILE A 180 3.74 -12.96 -9.32
N ARG A 181 3.14 -12.02 -8.58
CA ARG A 181 1.92 -12.27 -7.80
C ARG A 181 0.82 -11.30 -8.17
N VAL A 182 -0.41 -11.75 -8.07
CA VAL A 182 -1.63 -10.98 -8.32
C VAL A 182 -2.31 -10.71 -6.99
N PHE A 183 -2.58 -9.43 -6.72
CA PHE A 183 -3.26 -8.98 -5.51
C PHE A 183 -4.59 -8.34 -5.90
N PRO A 184 -5.73 -9.05 -5.73
CA PRO A 184 -7.05 -8.50 -6.01
C PRO A 184 -7.41 -7.44 -4.98
N LEU A 185 -7.98 -6.32 -5.45
CA LEU A 185 -8.45 -5.23 -4.61
C LEU A 185 -9.96 -5.35 -4.38
N ARG A 186 -10.41 -4.95 -3.19
CA ARG A 186 -11.83 -4.98 -2.80
C ARG A 186 -12.50 -3.63 -2.92
N TYR A 187 -11.80 -2.56 -2.61
CA TYR A 187 -12.35 -1.22 -2.46
C TYR A 187 -11.70 -0.22 -3.41
N ALA A 188 -10.39 -0.23 -3.48
CA ALA A 188 -9.63 0.69 -4.31
C ALA A 188 -9.61 0.25 -5.79
N SER A 189 -9.36 1.19 -6.71
CA SER A 189 -9.13 0.86 -8.11
C SER A 189 -7.65 0.56 -8.36
N ALA A 190 -7.36 -0.52 -9.09
CA ALA A 190 -6.00 -0.85 -9.48
C ALA A 190 -5.44 0.14 -10.52
N ALA A 191 -6.27 0.50 -11.51
CA ALA A 191 -5.94 1.46 -12.57
C ALA A 191 -6.48 2.85 -12.26
N ASP A 192 -5.92 3.86 -12.92
CA ASP A 192 -6.40 5.22 -12.85
C ASP A 192 -7.82 5.31 -13.44
N ILE A 193 -8.68 6.11 -12.82
CA ILE A 193 -10.02 6.41 -13.31
C ILE A 193 -10.02 7.85 -13.80
N THR A 194 -10.35 8.05 -15.07
CA THR A 194 -10.43 9.38 -15.66
C THR A 194 -11.90 9.74 -15.87
N TYR A 195 -12.32 10.86 -15.30
CA TYR A 195 -13.62 11.47 -15.54
C TYR A 195 -13.43 12.67 -16.46
N GLN A 196 -14.16 12.71 -17.55
CA GLN A 196 -14.13 13.83 -18.47
C GLN A 196 -15.23 14.83 -18.09
N TYR A 197 -14.83 16.06 -17.81
CA TYR A 197 -15.74 17.17 -17.58
C TYR A 197 -15.43 18.29 -18.58
N ARG A 198 -16.35 18.50 -19.55
CA ARG A 198 -16.16 19.43 -20.66
C ARG A 198 -14.84 19.16 -21.40
N GLN A 199 -13.85 20.05 -21.24
CA GLN A 199 -12.52 19.97 -21.85
C GLN A 199 -11.42 19.66 -20.81
N GLN A 200 -11.80 19.28 -19.61
CA GLN A 200 -10.88 18.97 -18.52
C GLN A 200 -11.03 17.52 -18.09
N ASP A 201 -9.92 16.81 -18.01
CA ASP A 201 -9.89 15.46 -17.49
C ASP A 201 -9.52 15.50 -15.99
N VAL A 202 -10.37 14.88 -15.18
CA VAL A 202 -10.10 14.69 -13.74
C VAL A 202 -9.64 13.25 -13.56
N VAL A 203 -8.38 13.08 -13.24
CA VAL A 203 -7.77 11.75 -13.03
C VAL A 203 -7.73 11.44 -11.54
N VAL A 204 -8.34 10.32 -11.16
CA VAL A 204 -8.22 9.73 -9.83
C VAL A 204 -7.18 8.61 -9.92
N PRO A 205 -6.01 8.77 -9.28
CA PRO A 205 -4.94 7.78 -9.38
C PRO A 205 -5.32 6.47 -8.74
N GLY A 206 -5.09 5.36 -9.44
CA GLY A 206 -5.22 4.01 -8.92
C GLY A 206 -4.03 3.59 -8.06
N VAL A 207 -4.16 2.44 -7.41
CA VAL A 207 -3.11 1.89 -6.52
C VAL A 207 -1.79 1.70 -7.26
N VAL A 208 -1.82 1.26 -8.53
CA VAL A 208 -0.62 1.05 -9.33
C VAL A 208 0.12 2.36 -9.62
N SER A 209 -0.58 3.44 -9.90
CA SER A 209 0.03 4.76 -10.11
C SER A 209 0.69 5.29 -8.84
N ILE A 210 0.06 5.07 -7.68
CA ILE A 210 0.63 5.42 -6.38
C ILE A 210 1.91 4.62 -6.12
N LEU A 211 1.89 3.30 -6.31
CA LEU A 211 3.05 2.43 -6.13
C LEU A 211 4.20 2.77 -7.08
N ASN A 212 3.89 3.07 -8.36
CA ASN A 212 4.90 3.49 -9.33
C ASN A 212 5.53 4.84 -8.96
N LYS A 213 4.75 5.78 -8.44
CA LYS A 213 5.26 7.06 -7.94
C LYS A 213 6.17 6.85 -6.73
N MET A 214 5.75 6.05 -5.74
CA MET A 214 6.58 5.70 -4.59
C MET A 214 7.90 5.04 -5.01
N ARG A 215 7.87 4.20 -6.05
CA ARG A 215 9.08 3.59 -6.61
C ARG A 215 10.00 4.63 -7.24
N ALA A 216 9.45 5.56 -8.02
CA ALA A 216 10.22 6.62 -8.67
C ALA A 216 10.90 7.53 -7.63
N ASP A 217 10.24 7.78 -6.50
CA ASP A 217 10.75 8.59 -5.40
C ASP A 217 11.69 7.80 -4.44
N ASN A 218 12.05 6.55 -4.79
CA ASN A 218 12.83 5.60 -3.95
C ASN A 218 12.25 5.39 -2.54
N ALA A 219 10.96 5.63 -2.37
CA ALA A 219 10.26 5.50 -1.09
C ALA A 219 9.80 4.06 -0.78
N LEU A 220 9.96 3.11 -1.72
CA LEU A 220 9.61 1.71 -1.47
C LEU A 220 10.72 1.02 -0.70
N PRO A 221 10.36 0.17 0.29
CA PRO A 221 11.34 -0.64 1.00
C PRO A 221 12.00 -1.62 0.02
N VAL A 222 13.24 -1.34 -0.34
CA VAL A 222 14.10 -2.29 -1.03
C VAL A 222 14.58 -3.26 0.04
N GLY A 223 14.28 -4.56 -0.10
CA GLY A 223 14.75 -5.56 0.85
C GLY A 223 16.24 -5.40 1.10
N GLU A 224 16.65 -5.27 2.36
CA GLU A 224 18.03 -5.12 2.78
C GLU A 224 18.86 -6.31 2.29
N GLY A 225 19.47 -6.16 1.12
CA GLY A 225 20.62 -6.94 0.73
C GLY A 225 21.82 -6.41 1.50
N LYS A 226 22.49 -7.26 2.30
CA LYS A 226 23.75 -6.94 2.95
C LYS A 226 24.64 -6.15 1.99
N GLN A 227 25.08 -4.96 2.42
CA GLN A 227 26.02 -4.11 1.70
C GLN A 227 27.21 -4.94 1.24
N GLY A 228 27.43 -5.05 -0.07
CA GLY A 228 28.63 -5.66 -0.62
C GLY A 228 28.50 -6.49 -1.89
N ALA A 229 27.30 -6.81 -2.36
CA ALA A 229 27.13 -7.42 -3.67
C ALA A 229 26.28 -6.48 -4.54
N GLU A 230 26.84 -5.95 -5.61
CA GLU A 230 26.06 -5.40 -6.74
C GLU A 230 25.24 -6.55 -7.34
N VAL A 231 24.14 -6.88 -6.67
CA VAL A 231 23.13 -7.77 -7.23
C VAL A 231 22.31 -6.91 -8.16
N ASN A 232 22.46 -7.15 -9.43
CA ASN A 232 21.66 -6.56 -10.50
C ASN A 232 20.18 -6.89 -10.23
N VAL A 233 19.50 -5.99 -9.49
CA VAL A 233 18.12 -6.14 -9.04
C VAL A 233 17.27 -5.78 -10.23
N GLY A 234 16.66 -6.75 -10.85
CA GLY A 234 15.59 -6.47 -11.79
C GLY A 234 14.58 -5.50 -11.15
N PRO A 235 14.16 -4.43 -11.87
CA PRO A 235 13.30 -3.42 -11.28
C PRO A 235 11.96 -4.03 -10.87
N THR A 236 11.55 -3.80 -9.61
CA THR A 236 10.18 -4.09 -9.19
C THR A 236 9.22 -3.40 -10.16
N GLN A 237 8.26 -4.14 -10.67
CA GLN A 237 7.28 -3.65 -11.64
C GLN A 237 5.87 -3.85 -11.10
N PHE A 238 5.07 -2.79 -11.18
CA PHE A 238 3.64 -2.82 -10.84
C PHE A 238 2.83 -2.61 -12.12
N SER A 239 1.82 -3.44 -12.32
CA SER A 239 0.88 -3.34 -13.44
C SER A 239 -0.54 -3.52 -12.93
N ALA A 240 -1.50 -2.82 -13.53
CA ALA A 240 -2.91 -2.99 -13.22
C ALA A 240 -3.54 -4.03 -14.14
N ASP A 241 -4.39 -4.88 -13.58
CA ASP A 241 -5.38 -5.66 -14.31
C ASP A 241 -6.77 -5.02 -14.09
N PRO A 242 -7.26 -4.22 -15.02
CA PRO A 242 -8.56 -3.57 -14.89
C PRO A 242 -9.73 -4.57 -14.91
N ALA A 243 -9.56 -5.74 -15.55
CA ALA A 243 -10.63 -6.72 -15.68
C ALA A 243 -10.95 -7.42 -14.35
N GLN A 244 -9.93 -7.67 -13.54
CA GLN A 244 -10.08 -8.30 -12.23
C GLN A 244 -9.97 -7.30 -11.06
N ASN A 245 -9.73 -6.03 -11.36
CA ASN A 245 -9.40 -5.00 -10.38
C ASN A 245 -8.25 -5.47 -9.45
N ALA A 246 -7.13 -5.89 -10.05
CA ALA A 246 -6.01 -6.46 -9.33
C ALA A 246 -4.70 -5.74 -9.65
N VAL A 247 -3.77 -5.78 -8.69
CA VAL A 247 -2.39 -5.31 -8.86
C VAL A 247 -1.49 -6.50 -9.13
N LEU A 248 -0.81 -6.50 -10.28
CA LEU A 248 0.24 -7.45 -10.59
C LEU A 248 1.58 -6.88 -10.11
N VAL A 249 2.26 -7.63 -9.27
CA VAL A 249 3.58 -7.26 -8.75
C VAL A 249 4.61 -8.26 -9.25
N ARG A 250 5.60 -7.78 -10.00
CA ARG A 250 6.81 -8.53 -10.33
C ARG A 250 7.95 -8.01 -9.46
N ALA A 251 8.41 -8.84 -8.55
CA ALA A 251 9.46 -8.48 -7.61
C ALA A 251 10.18 -9.72 -7.10
N ARG A 252 11.17 -9.55 -6.21
CA ARG A 252 11.80 -10.65 -5.50
C ARG A 252 10.82 -11.29 -4.53
N GLU A 253 10.87 -12.62 -4.41
CA GLU A 253 9.99 -13.39 -3.52
C GLU A 253 10.04 -12.88 -2.08
N GLY A 254 11.24 -12.55 -1.58
CA GLY A 254 11.42 -12.00 -0.23
C GLY A 254 10.77 -10.63 0.02
N SER A 255 10.46 -9.87 -1.04
CA SER A 255 9.81 -8.57 -0.93
C SER A 255 8.28 -8.64 -1.09
N MET A 256 7.74 -9.77 -1.52
CA MET A 256 6.32 -9.91 -1.85
C MET A 256 5.39 -9.69 -0.66
N GLU A 257 5.77 -10.12 0.53
CA GLU A 257 4.96 -9.93 1.73
C GLU A 257 4.87 -8.45 2.15
N VAL A 258 5.95 -7.69 1.92
CA VAL A 258 5.96 -6.25 2.15
C VAL A 258 5.00 -5.55 1.19
N TYR A 259 5.03 -5.91 -0.10
CA TYR A 259 4.10 -5.34 -1.09
C TYR A 259 2.66 -5.74 -0.83
N LYS A 260 2.41 -6.97 -0.39
CA LYS A 260 1.08 -7.41 0.03
C LYS A 260 0.54 -6.52 1.16
N THR A 261 1.31 -6.33 2.22
CA THR A 261 0.94 -5.48 3.36
C THR A 261 0.69 -4.03 2.91
N LEU A 262 1.53 -3.49 2.02
CA LEU A 262 1.37 -2.14 1.49
C LEU A 262 0.09 -2.00 0.66
N ILE A 263 -0.19 -2.97 -0.22
CA ILE A 263 -1.39 -3.00 -1.05
C ILE A 263 -2.65 -3.11 -0.17
N GLU A 264 -2.63 -3.96 0.86
CA GLU A 264 -3.72 -4.08 1.83
C GLU A 264 -3.97 -2.76 2.60
N GLN A 265 -2.93 -1.99 2.89
CA GLN A 265 -3.05 -0.67 3.52
C GLN A 265 -3.64 0.38 2.58
N LEU A 266 -3.43 0.25 1.27
CA LEU A 266 -4.00 1.13 0.25
C LEU A 266 -5.43 0.74 -0.12
N ASP A 267 -5.81 -0.54 0.04
CA ASP A 267 -7.14 -1.08 -0.29
C ASP A 267 -8.13 -0.88 0.86
N LYS A 268 -8.40 0.38 1.21
CA LYS A 268 -9.36 0.74 2.26
C LYS A 268 -10.70 1.13 1.67
N GLN A 269 -11.75 0.84 2.42
CA GLN A 269 -13.10 1.28 2.07
C GLN A 269 -13.18 2.81 2.12
N ASN A 270 -13.53 3.43 1.00
CA ASN A 270 -13.76 4.86 0.93
C ASN A 270 -15.19 5.19 1.39
N HIS A 271 -15.33 6.22 2.22
CA HIS A 271 -16.61 6.74 2.63
C HIS A 271 -17.24 7.58 1.51
N GLN A 272 -18.52 7.40 1.29
CA GLN A 272 -19.31 8.29 0.45
C GLN A 272 -19.82 9.45 1.31
N ILE A 273 -19.81 10.64 0.75
CA ILE A 273 -20.22 11.86 1.43
C ILE A 273 -21.22 12.57 0.53
N GLU A 274 -22.39 12.85 1.07
CA GLU A 274 -23.37 13.74 0.46
C GLU A 274 -23.07 15.17 0.88
N ILE A 275 -22.92 16.04 -0.10
CA ILE A 275 -22.69 17.47 0.10
C ILE A 275 -23.87 18.23 -0.50
N ALA A 276 -24.56 18.97 0.34
CA ALA A 276 -25.67 19.82 -0.05
C ALA A 276 -25.33 21.29 0.24
N VAL A 277 -25.60 22.14 -0.72
CA VAL A 277 -25.42 23.59 -0.59
C VAL A 277 -26.78 24.27 -0.75
N ALA A 278 -27.03 25.32 0.02
CA ALA A 278 -28.18 26.19 -0.20
C ALA A 278 -27.71 27.63 -0.40
N ILE A 279 -28.09 28.24 -1.50
CA ILE A 279 -27.85 29.66 -1.81
C ILE A 279 -29.15 30.38 -1.54
N ILE A 280 -29.12 31.31 -0.59
CA ILE A 280 -30.32 31.94 -0.03
C ILE A 280 -30.14 33.46 -0.04
N ASP A 281 -31.08 34.16 -0.61
CA ASP A 281 -31.23 35.60 -0.49
C ASP A 281 -32.22 35.90 0.64
N VAL A 282 -31.81 36.79 1.58
CA VAL A 282 -32.60 37.18 2.72
C VAL A 282 -32.57 38.72 2.83
N ASP A 283 -33.74 39.32 3.12
CA ASP A 283 -33.84 40.73 3.41
C ASP A 283 -33.04 41.03 4.70
N GLU A 284 -32.14 42.00 4.67
CA GLU A 284 -31.22 42.36 5.79
C GLU A 284 -31.97 42.57 7.10
N ALA A 285 -33.14 43.23 7.05
CA ALA A 285 -33.96 43.49 8.23
C ALA A 285 -34.43 42.20 8.97
N ASN A 286 -34.46 41.06 8.28
CA ASN A 286 -34.96 39.79 8.79
C ASN A 286 -33.84 38.80 9.18
N LEU A 287 -32.59 39.16 8.98
CA LEU A 287 -31.45 38.26 9.33
C LEU A 287 -31.45 37.83 10.79
N LYS A 288 -31.83 38.72 11.71
CA LYS A 288 -31.94 38.40 13.15
C LYS A 288 -32.98 37.31 13.44
N GLN A 289 -34.01 37.18 12.63
CA GLN A 289 -35.05 36.17 12.79
C GLN A 289 -34.56 34.76 12.39
N LEU A 290 -33.49 34.66 11.61
CA LEU A 290 -32.85 33.38 11.27
C LEU A 290 -32.07 32.76 12.45
N GLY A 291 -31.93 33.48 13.55
CA GLY A 291 -31.16 33.00 14.72
C GLY A 291 -29.64 32.94 14.48
N VAL A 292 -29.16 33.64 13.49
CA VAL A 292 -27.75 33.87 13.27
C VAL A 292 -27.39 35.10 14.06
N ASP A 293 -26.83 34.94 15.27
CA ASP A 293 -26.34 36.01 16.06
C ASP A 293 -24.96 36.49 15.49
N TRP A 294 -24.96 37.73 15.02
CA TRP A 294 -23.78 38.38 14.46
C TRP A 294 -22.86 39.00 15.51
N SER A 295 -23.29 39.02 16.77
CA SER A 295 -22.58 39.60 17.86
C SER A 295 -22.59 38.69 19.09
N GLY A 296 -21.60 37.85 19.24
CA GLY A 296 -21.42 37.17 20.50
C GLY A 296 -20.76 35.82 20.42
N SER A 297 -19.85 35.58 21.35
CA SER A 297 -19.38 34.23 21.67
C SER A 297 -20.48 33.48 22.39
N VAL A 298 -21.06 32.44 21.78
CA VAL A 298 -21.90 31.49 22.50
C VAL A 298 -20.99 30.42 23.08
N GLY A 299 -20.63 30.59 24.36
CA GLY A 299 -19.97 29.57 25.16
C GLY A 299 -21.04 28.71 25.82
N GLY A 300 -21.14 27.46 25.40
CA GLY A 300 -21.97 26.42 26.03
C GLY A 300 -21.80 25.10 25.30
N GLY A 301 -20.94 24.23 25.83
CA GLY A 301 -20.83 22.84 25.36
C GLY A 301 -19.88 22.61 24.19
N GLY A 302 -18.61 22.98 24.31
CA GLY A 302 -17.51 22.34 23.57
C GLY A 302 -17.27 22.77 22.11
N VAL A 303 -17.99 23.76 21.57
CA VAL A 303 -17.71 24.33 20.25
C VAL A 303 -17.77 25.85 20.37
N SER A 304 -16.63 26.50 20.26
CA SER A 304 -16.53 27.98 20.21
C SER A 304 -16.45 28.42 18.75
N ALA A 305 -17.53 28.97 18.23
CA ALA A 305 -17.50 29.74 17.00
C ALA A 305 -17.30 31.22 17.37
N SER A 306 -16.19 31.78 17.02
CA SER A 306 -15.92 33.22 17.20
C SER A 306 -16.42 33.98 15.94
N PHE A 307 -17.42 34.82 16.13
CA PHE A 307 -17.89 35.75 15.11
C PHE A 307 -17.30 37.13 15.39
N ASN A 308 -16.67 37.71 14.41
CA ASN A 308 -16.23 39.09 14.52
C ASN A 308 -17.27 40.00 13.83
N SER A 309 -18.15 40.62 14.60
CA SER A 309 -19.14 41.58 14.14
C SER A 309 -18.57 42.96 14.03
N GLY A 310 -17.67 43.14 13.11
CA GLY A 310 -17.27 44.49 12.67
C GLY A 310 -18.09 44.84 11.43
N ILE A 311 -19.28 45.39 11.61
CA ILE A 311 -20.00 46.07 10.51
C ILE A 311 -19.31 47.39 10.26
N SER A 312 -18.20 47.33 9.61
CA SER A 312 -17.64 48.46 8.85
C SER A 312 -16.73 47.83 7.81
N ASP A 313 -17.20 47.89 6.57
CA ASP A 313 -16.43 47.57 5.39
C ASP A 313 -16.15 46.10 5.10
N GLY A 314 -17.08 45.42 4.41
CA GLY A 314 -16.79 44.18 3.67
C GLY A 314 -16.55 42.91 4.50
N SER A 315 -17.06 42.82 5.71
CA SER A 315 -16.78 41.70 6.63
C SER A 315 -17.49 40.40 6.23
N TYR A 316 -16.72 39.33 6.08
CA TYR A 316 -17.21 38.01 5.72
C TYR A 316 -17.96 37.37 6.90
N MET A 317 -19.16 36.85 6.62
CA MET A 317 -20.00 36.16 7.58
C MET A 317 -19.75 34.65 7.50
N SER A 318 -19.27 34.03 8.58
CA SER A 318 -19.14 32.58 8.66
C SER A 318 -19.60 32.11 10.04
N GLY A 319 -20.27 30.96 10.09
CA GLY A 319 -20.72 30.43 11.36
C GLY A 319 -21.35 29.04 11.28
N VAL A 320 -21.26 28.28 12.38
CA VAL A 320 -21.87 26.96 12.49
C VAL A 320 -23.35 27.12 12.83
N VAL A 321 -24.22 26.52 12.01
CA VAL A 321 -25.66 26.43 12.26
C VAL A 321 -25.92 25.15 13.04
N GLY A 322 -26.28 25.26 14.30
CA GLY A 322 -26.42 24.11 15.21
C GLY A 322 -27.51 23.10 14.80
N ASN A 323 -28.63 23.60 14.26
CA ASN A 323 -29.74 22.77 13.77
C ASN A 323 -30.12 23.21 12.34
N SER A 324 -29.67 22.47 11.34
CA SER A 324 -29.95 22.79 9.95
C SER A 324 -31.41 22.68 9.59
N GLY A 325 -32.16 21.79 10.22
CA GLY A 325 -33.61 21.64 9.99
C GLY A 325 -34.41 22.85 10.49
N GLU A 326 -34.11 23.34 11.65
CA GLU A 326 -34.72 24.53 12.22
C GLU A 326 -34.39 25.80 11.43
N PHE A 327 -33.13 25.94 11.01
CA PHE A 327 -32.67 27.04 10.15
C PHE A 327 -33.49 27.05 8.83
N MET A 328 -33.55 25.90 8.14
CA MET A 328 -34.30 25.78 6.89
C MET A 328 -35.78 25.99 7.07
N ALA A 329 -36.37 25.59 8.18
CA ALA A 329 -37.78 25.88 8.51
C ALA A 329 -38.03 27.38 8.67
N ARG A 330 -37.13 28.11 9.34
CA ARG A 330 -37.20 29.57 9.45
C ARG A 330 -37.02 30.25 8.10
N VAL A 331 -36.09 29.80 7.25
CA VAL A 331 -35.93 30.29 5.88
C VAL A 331 -37.22 30.09 5.08
N SER A 332 -37.84 28.92 5.19
CA SER A 332 -39.10 28.62 4.52
C SER A 332 -40.25 29.52 5.01
N ALA A 333 -40.32 29.82 6.31
CA ALA A 333 -41.28 30.75 6.88
C ALA A 333 -41.08 32.18 6.37
N LEU A 334 -39.82 32.65 6.25
CA LEU A 334 -39.54 33.94 5.64
C LEU A 334 -39.84 33.97 4.15
N GLN A 335 -39.62 32.87 3.44
CA GLN A 335 -39.96 32.72 2.03
C GLN A 335 -41.47 32.87 1.80
N GLN A 336 -42.30 32.28 2.67
CA GLN A 336 -43.77 32.45 2.60
C GLN A 336 -44.19 33.92 2.77
N ARG A 337 -43.38 34.72 3.46
CA ARG A 337 -43.61 36.16 3.64
C ARG A 337 -42.92 37.01 2.57
N SER A 338 -42.29 36.41 1.57
CA SER A 338 -41.49 37.08 0.54
C SER A 338 -40.29 37.86 1.10
N GLN A 339 -39.76 37.45 2.26
CA GLN A 339 -38.65 38.08 2.96
C GLN A 339 -37.34 37.30 2.82
N ALA A 340 -37.40 36.11 2.23
CA ALA A 340 -36.27 35.30 1.83
C ALA A 340 -36.59 34.55 0.53
N GLN A 341 -35.58 34.22 -0.23
CA GLN A 341 -35.68 33.41 -1.45
C GLN A 341 -34.55 32.40 -1.51
N ILE A 342 -34.89 31.11 -1.69
CA ILE A 342 -33.91 30.08 -1.98
C ILE A 342 -33.64 30.12 -3.49
N LEU A 343 -32.42 30.47 -3.89
CA LEU A 343 -32.04 30.63 -5.28
C LEU A 343 -31.69 29.27 -5.92
N SER A 344 -30.90 28.49 -5.21
CA SER A 344 -30.42 27.18 -5.69
C SER A 344 -30.08 26.28 -4.51
N GLN A 345 -30.27 24.95 -4.70
CA GLN A 345 -29.94 23.92 -3.73
C GLN A 345 -29.24 22.75 -4.43
N PRO A 346 -28.00 22.93 -4.92
CA PRO A 346 -27.24 21.84 -5.49
C PRO A 346 -26.85 20.81 -4.43
N SER A 347 -27.00 19.52 -4.76
CA SER A 347 -26.54 18.39 -3.92
C SER A 347 -25.83 17.36 -4.78
N VAL A 348 -24.75 16.81 -4.26
CA VAL A 348 -23.94 15.78 -4.93
C VAL A 348 -23.39 14.78 -3.91
N VAL A 349 -23.28 13.53 -4.33
CA VAL A 349 -22.60 12.48 -3.56
C VAL A 349 -21.28 12.13 -4.22
N THR A 350 -20.22 12.08 -3.45
CA THR A 350 -18.89 11.68 -3.95
C THR A 350 -18.14 10.86 -2.91
N LEU A 351 -17.05 10.22 -3.34
CA LEU A 351 -16.13 9.51 -2.46
C LEU A 351 -15.19 10.48 -1.75
N ASN A 352 -14.68 10.06 -0.60
CA ASN A 352 -13.63 10.78 0.12
C ASN A 352 -12.40 11.03 -0.77
N ASN A 353 -11.88 12.25 -0.77
CA ASN A 353 -10.78 12.75 -1.62
C ASN A 353 -11.07 12.73 -3.13
N VAL A 354 -12.29 12.56 -3.57
CA VAL A 354 -12.68 12.60 -4.98
C VAL A 354 -13.46 13.89 -5.26
N GLN A 355 -13.03 14.64 -6.28
CA GLN A 355 -13.73 15.84 -6.70
C GLN A 355 -15.03 15.49 -7.40
N ALA A 356 -16.12 16.12 -6.97
CA ALA A 356 -17.39 16.12 -7.68
C ALA A 356 -17.66 17.48 -8.32
N ILE A 357 -18.33 17.47 -9.47
CA ILE A 357 -18.72 18.66 -10.20
C ILE A 357 -20.20 18.53 -10.54
N LEU A 358 -20.99 19.51 -10.13
CA LEU A 358 -22.39 19.68 -10.52
C LEU A 358 -22.53 20.98 -11.29
N ASP A 359 -23.01 20.90 -12.51
CA ASP A 359 -23.09 22.04 -13.43
C ASP A 359 -24.48 22.10 -14.06
N LYS A 360 -25.20 23.19 -13.82
CA LYS A 360 -26.50 23.48 -14.38
C LYS A 360 -26.48 24.84 -15.06
N ASN A 361 -26.39 24.87 -16.38
CA ASN A 361 -26.26 26.08 -17.16
C ASN A 361 -27.43 26.31 -18.14
N ILE A 362 -27.70 27.59 -18.37
CA ILE A 362 -28.57 28.09 -19.44
C ILE A 362 -27.67 28.95 -20.33
N THR A 363 -27.62 28.62 -21.61
CA THR A 363 -26.87 29.42 -22.60
C THR A 363 -27.82 30.15 -23.48
N PHE A 364 -27.66 31.45 -23.60
CA PHE A 364 -28.41 32.29 -24.56
C PHE A 364 -27.43 32.95 -25.53
N TYR A 365 -27.90 33.24 -26.73
CA TYR A 365 -27.08 33.78 -27.79
C TYR A 365 -27.48 35.22 -28.07
N THR A 366 -26.51 36.09 -28.07
CA THR A 366 -26.65 37.49 -28.41
C THR A 366 -26.06 37.75 -29.79
N ARG A 367 -26.76 38.53 -30.60
CA ARG A 367 -26.28 38.95 -31.91
C ARG A 367 -25.39 40.19 -31.75
N VAL A 368 -24.13 40.06 -32.08
CA VAL A 368 -23.23 41.19 -32.23
C VAL A 368 -23.17 41.55 -33.71
N ARG A 369 -23.66 42.74 -34.06
CA ARG A 369 -23.63 43.29 -35.45
C ARG A 369 -22.52 44.32 -35.54
N SER A 370 -21.67 44.20 -36.55
CA SER A 370 -20.74 45.19 -37.04
C SER A 370 -21.02 45.41 -38.53
N GLU A 371 -20.51 46.50 -39.12
CA GLU A 371 -20.79 46.86 -40.49
C GLU A 371 -20.59 45.68 -41.54
N ASN A 372 -19.71 44.73 -41.27
CA ASN A 372 -19.38 43.65 -42.20
C ASN A 372 -19.51 42.24 -41.60
N VAL A 373 -19.84 42.08 -40.33
CA VAL A 373 -19.91 40.74 -39.66
C VAL A 373 -21.04 40.69 -38.69
N ALA A 374 -21.88 39.66 -38.77
CA ALA A 374 -22.83 39.25 -37.76
C ALA A 374 -22.33 38.00 -37.04
N LYS A 375 -22.01 38.11 -35.76
CA LYS A 375 -21.53 37.01 -34.94
C LYS A 375 -22.54 36.75 -33.83
N LEU A 376 -22.79 35.45 -33.55
CA LEU A 376 -23.55 35.04 -32.34
C LEU A 376 -22.51 34.85 -31.22
N GLU A 377 -22.71 35.58 -30.14
CA GLU A 377 -21.94 35.42 -28.92
C GLU A 377 -22.78 34.65 -27.90
N ALA A 378 -22.18 33.58 -27.34
CA ALA A 378 -22.85 32.75 -26.35
C ALA A 378 -22.56 33.28 -24.95
N VAL A 379 -23.60 33.61 -24.22
CA VAL A 379 -23.54 33.99 -22.80
C VAL A 379 -24.18 32.91 -21.98
N THR A 380 -23.46 32.42 -20.96
CA THR A 380 -23.89 31.32 -20.10
C THR A 380 -24.12 31.80 -18.68
N ALA A 381 -25.27 31.45 -18.12
CA ALA A 381 -25.61 31.69 -16.72
C ALA A 381 -26.03 30.36 -16.08
N GLY A 382 -25.82 30.20 -14.78
CA GLY A 382 -26.23 29.00 -14.08
C GLY A 382 -25.43 28.75 -12.79
N THR A 383 -25.70 27.59 -12.18
CA THR A 383 -25.04 27.19 -10.92
C THR A 383 -24.01 26.12 -11.22
N LEU A 384 -22.77 26.38 -10.82
CA LEU A 384 -21.65 25.43 -10.84
C LEU A 384 -21.19 25.18 -9.40
N MET A 385 -21.10 23.93 -9.01
CA MET A 385 -20.53 23.52 -7.74
C MET A 385 -19.39 22.51 -8.01
N ARG A 386 -18.20 22.83 -7.53
CA ARG A 386 -17.06 21.91 -7.44
C ARG A 386 -16.74 21.67 -5.99
N VAL A 387 -16.66 20.41 -5.58
CA VAL A 387 -16.39 20.08 -4.18
C VAL A 387 -15.51 18.84 -4.08
N THR A 388 -14.52 18.91 -3.20
CA THR A 388 -13.67 17.79 -2.84
C THR A 388 -13.76 17.60 -1.33
N PRO A 389 -14.45 16.57 -0.84
CA PRO A 389 -14.53 16.26 0.59
C PRO A 389 -13.31 15.48 1.05
N ARG A 390 -12.89 15.71 2.28
CA ARG A 390 -11.84 14.97 2.97
C ARG A 390 -12.28 14.68 4.40
N VAL A 391 -12.44 13.40 4.74
CA VAL A 391 -12.68 12.97 6.12
C VAL A 391 -11.35 12.96 6.87
N VAL A 392 -11.32 13.64 8.00
CA VAL A 392 -10.17 13.69 8.92
C VAL A 392 -10.59 13.05 10.22
N GLU A 393 -9.95 11.95 10.59
CA GLU A 393 -10.12 11.37 11.92
C GLU A 393 -9.39 12.24 12.94
N SER A 394 -10.13 12.97 13.75
CA SER A 394 -9.58 13.76 14.86
C SER A 394 -9.72 12.98 16.17
N ALA A 395 -8.60 12.81 16.88
CA ALA A 395 -8.60 12.23 18.20
C ALA A 395 -8.70 13.35 19.26
N SER A 396 -9.90 13.62 19.73
CA SER A 396 -10.10 14.50 20.88
C SER A 396 -10.39 13.67 22.14
N GLY A 397 -9.35 13.41 22.94
CA GLY A 397 -9.43 12.57 24.12
C GLY A 397 -9.70 11.10 23.79
N ASN A 398 -10.72 10.50 24.41
CA ASN A 398 -11.06 9.07 24.23
C ASN A 398 -12.15 8.83 23.15
N ARG A 399 -12.50 9.84 22.34
CA ARG A 399 -13.51 9.73 21.25
C ARG A 399 -12.87 10.08 19.91
N LYS A 400 -13.07 9.20 18.93
CA LYS A 400 -12.81 9.50 17.53
C LYS A 400 -13.96 10.39 17.04
N ILE A 401 -13.63 11.60 16.59
CA ILE A 401 -14.57 12.51 15.97
C ILE A 401 -14.10 12.64 14.52
N ASP A 402 -14.96 12.20 13.60
CA ASP A 402 -14.69 12.39 12.18
C ASP A 402 -15.09 13.81 11.80
N GLU A 403 -14.15 14.59 11.30
CA GLU A 403 -14.41 15.90 10.73
C GLU A 403 -14.37 15.83 9.20
N ILE A 404 -15.23 16.60 8.54
CA ILE A 404 -15.27 16.66 7.09
C ILE A 404 -14.73 18.02 6.65
N THR A 405 -13.56 18.03 6.03
CA THR A 405 -13.00 19.20 5.37
C THR A 405 -13.44 19.20 3.91
N LEU A 406 -13.96 20.32 3.45
CA LEU A 406 -14.46 20.52 2.09
C LEU A 406 -13.63 21.59 1.39
N LEU A 407 -13.09 21.28 0.23
CA LEU A 407 -12.56 22.28 -0.69
C LEU A 407 -13.67 22.59 -1.70
N LEU A 408 -14.09 23.83 -1.77
CA LEU A 408 -15.30 24.28 -2.44
C LEU A 408 -15.02 25.39 -3.45
N ASN A 409 -15.67 25.30 -4.60
CA ASN A 409 -15.90 26.42 -5.50
C ASN A 409 -17.37 26.38 -5.94
N ILE A 410 -18.10 27.41 -5.60
CA ILE A 410 -19.52 27.55 -5.90
C ILE A 410 -19.70 28.83 -6.70
N GLN A 411 -20.31 28.73 -7.86
CA GLN A 411 -20.67 29.85 -8.71
C GLN A 411 -22.18 29.82 -8.96
N ASP A 412 -22.83 30.97 -8.83
CA ASP A 412 -24.26 31.13 -9.12
C ASP A 412 -24.43 32.34 -10.03
N GLY A 413 -24.73 32.06 -11.28
CA GLY A 413 -24.96 33.06 -12.33
C GLY A 413 -26.45 33.17 -12.64
N GLN A 414 -27.01 34.36 -12.51
CA GLN A 414 -28.39 34.66 -12.81
C GLN A 414 -28.52 35.61 -13.98
N GLN A 415 -29.43 35.34 -14.88
CA GLN A 415 -29.79 36.29 -15.91
C GLN A 415 -30.61 37.41 -15.30
N VAL A 416 -30.14 38.63 -15.48
CA VAL A 416 -30.82 39.86 -15.06
C VAL A 416 -31.61 40.37 -16.27
N ALA A 417 -32.91 40.61 -16.06
CA ALA A 417 -33.74 41.18 -17.11
C ALA A 417 -33.22 42.56 -17.50
N PRO A 418 -33.04 42.86 -18.78
CA PRO A 418 -32.55 44.13 -19.22
C PRO A 418 -33.57 45.24 -18.82
N SER A 419 -33.05 46.25 -18.14
CA SER A 419 -33.84 47.47 -17.78
C SER A 419 -33.72 48.45 -18.93
N GLY A 420 -34.76 48.59 -19.76
CA GLY A 420 -34.81 49.59 -20.81
C GLY A 420 -35.27 49.09 -22.17
N SER A 421 -34.83 49.69 -23.25
CA SER A 421 -35.25 49.44 -24.62
C SER A 421 -35.10 47.97 -25.09
N GLU A 422 -35.88 47.58 -26.13
CA GLU A 422 -35.85 46.27 -26.78
C GLU A 422 -34.45 45.82 -27.28
N ASP A 423 -33.48 46.71 -27.37
CA ASP A 423 -32.13 46.44 -27.80
C ASP A 423 -31.12 46.27 -26.63
N ALA A 424 -31.62 46.19 -25.38
CA ALA A 424 -30.71 46.06 -24.22
C ALA A 424 -30.11 44.64 -24.18
N LEU A 425 -28.76 44.60 -24.08
CA LEU A 425 -28.02 43.36 -24.00
C LEU A 425 -28.36 42.58 -22.72
N PRO A 426 -28.47 41.23 -22.79
CA PRO A 426 -28.68 40.41 -21.60
C PRO A 426 -27.48 40.53 -20.65
N GLN A 427 -27.78 40.73 -19.37
CA GLN A 427 -26.79 40.84 -18.31
C GLN A 427 -26.79 39.57 -17.44
N VAL A 428 -25.64 39.16 -16.97
CA VAL A 428 -25.50 38.06 -16.01
C VAL A 428 -24.87 38.61 -14.73
N ALA A 429 -25.58 38.42 -13.64
CA ALA A 429 -25.02 38.66 -12.30
C ALA A 429 -24.42 37.34 -11.81
N ASN A 430 -23.12 37.29 -11.62
CA ASN A 430 -22.40 36.12 -11.15
C ASN A 430 -21.91 36.33 -9.71
N SER A 431 -22.14 35.31 -8.87
CA SER A 431 -21.68 35.27 -7.49
C SER A 431 -20.82 34.03 -7.34
N GLU A 432 -19.60 34.18 -6.85
CA GLU A 432 -18.66 33.09 -6.67
C GLU A 432 -18.09 33.08 -5.27
N ILE A 433 -17.98 31.90 -4.67
CA ILE A 433 -17.25 31.66 -3.43
C ILE A 433 -16.31 30.48 -3.62
N THR A 434 -15.02 30.71 -3.31
CA THR A 434 -14.00 29.66 -3.27
C THR A 434 -13.40 29.64 -1.87
N THR A 435 -13.57 28.51 -1.17
CA THR A 435 -13.15 28.41 0.23
C THR A 435 -12.82 26.96 0.62
N GLN A 436 -12.15 26.82 1.75
CA GLN A 436 -11.98 25.56 2.45
C GLN A 436 -12.69 25.68 3.80
N ALA A 437 -13.53 24.70 4.11
CA ALA A 437 -14.32 24.68 5.34
C ALA A 437 -14.28 23.30 6.00
N THR A 438 -14.26 23.28 7.32
CA THR A 438 -14.33 22.04 8.11
C THR A 438 -15.60 22.04 8.95
N LEU A 439 -16.33 20.94 8.94
CA LEU A 439 -17.58 20.76 9.67
C LEU A 439 -17.70 19.35 10.23
N LEU A 440 -18.51 19.19 11.27
CA LEU A 440 -18.86 17.89 11.80
C LEU A 440 -19.97 17.24 10.93
N PRO A 441 -19.97 15.90 10.82
CA PRO A 441 -20.97 15.18 10.04
C PRO A 441 -22.41 15.58 10.39
N GLY A 442 -23.17 15.96 9.39
CA GLY A 442 -24.58 16.36 9.55
C GLY A 442 -24.81 17.78 10.04
N GLN A 443 -23.78 18.50 10.45
CA GLN A 443 -23.90 19.93 10.75
C GLN A 443 -23.94 20.77 9.49
N SER A 444 -24.53 21.95 9.61
CA SER A 444 -24.51 22.96 8.54
C SER A 444 -23.61 24.11 8.93
N LEU A 445 -22.85 24.57 7.96
CA LEU A 445 -21.93 25.70 8.11
C LEU A 445 -22.36 26.81 7.14
N LEU A 446 -22.48 28.02 7.66
CA LEU A 446 -22.59 29.22 6.86
C LEU A 446 -21.19 29.61 6.40
N LEU A 447 -20.91 29.46 5.10
CA LEU A 447 -19.60 29.71 4.52
C LEU A 447 -19.27 31.21 4.45
N GLY A 448 -20.31 32.02 4.26
CA GLY A 448 -20.20 33.47 4.10
C GLY A 448 -21.38 34.03 3.33
N GLY A 449 -21.30 35.28 3.06
CA GLY A 449 -22.31 35.98 2.29
C GLY A 449 -21.86 37.38 1.92
N PHE A 450 -22.67 38.04 1.13
CA PHE A 450 -22.47 39.46 0.80
C PHE A 450 -23.79 40.20 0.79
N VAL A 451 -23.72 41.49 1.10
CA VAL A 451 -24.88 42.40 1.09
C VAL A 451 -24.93 43.08 -0.27
N GLN A 452 -26.09 43.05 -0.87
CA GLN A 452 -26.37 43.76 -2.12
C GLN A 452 -27.50 44.76 -1.92
N ASP A 453 -27.17 46.03 -2.07
CA ASP A 453 -28.14 47.10 -2.01
C ASP A 453 -28.83 47.29 -3.36
N LYS A 454 -30.16 47.10 -3.39
CA LYS A 454 -30.99 47.34 -4.54
C LYS A 454 -31.77 48.66 -4.35
N GLN A 455 -31.34 49.70 -5.05
CA GLN A 455 -32.06 50.95 -5.03
C GLN A 455 -33.25 50.89 -5.98
N MET A 456 -34.41 51.00 -5.46
CA MET A 456 -35.65 51.18 -6.24
C MET A 456 -36.07 52.62 -6.21
N LYS A 457 -35.92 53.32 -7.34
CA LYS A 457 -36.44 54.67 -7.52
C LYS A 457 -37.80 54.58 -8.21
N GLY A 458 -38.86 54.75 -7.46
CA GLY A 458 -40.21 54.84 -7.98
C GLY A 458 -40.71 56.25 -7.98
N ARG A 459 -41.12 56.78 -9.11
CA ARG A 459 -41.83 58.07 -9.19
C ARG A 459 -43.30 57.77 -9.51
N ARG A 460 -44.16 58.16 -8.61
CA ARG A 460 -45.59 58.14 -8.83
C ARG A 460 -46.05 59.53 -9.00
N SER A 461 -46.40 59.96 -10.22
CA SER A 461 -46.85 61.30 -10.52
C SER A 461 -48.18 61.25 -11.31
N ILE A 462 -48.98 62.29 -11.17
CA ILE A 462 -50.18 62.43 -12.02
C ILE A 462 -49.69 62.84 -13.43
N PRO A 463 -50.10 62.08 -14.47
CA PRO A 463 -49.68 62.39 -15.83
C PRO A 463 -50.02 63.82 -16.19
N LEU A 464 -49.16 64.53 -16.92
CA LEU A 464 -49.20 65.95 -17.30
C LEU A 464 -48.93 66.94 -16.17
N LEU A 465 -49.40 66.74 -14.96
CA LEU A 465 -49.19 67.70 -13.84
C LEU A 465 -47.87 67.41 -13.11
N GLY A 466 -47.43 66.18 -13.08
CA GLY A 466 -46.14 65.79 -12.45
C GLY A 466 -44.90 66.20 -13.23
N ASP A 467 -45.04 66.50 -14.52
CA ASP A 467 -43.92 66.87 -15.39
C ASP A 467 -43.75 68.41 -15.55
N LEU A 468 -44.59 69.22 -14.87
CA LEU A 468 -44.45 70.66 -14.90
C LEU A 468 -43.25 71.15 -14.14
N PRO A 469 -42.37 72.03 -14.76
CA PRO A 469 -41.25 72.59 -14.08
C PRO A 469 -41.77 73.52 -12.96
N LEU A 470 -41.14 73.48 -11.77
CA LEU A 470 -41.44 74.17 -10.53
C LEU A 470 -42.57 73.61 -9.66
N ILE A 471 -43.68 73.17 -10.21
CA ILE A 471 -44.86 72.68 -9.45
C ILE A 471 -45.06 71.14 -9.54
N GLY A 472 -44.37 70.43 -10.42
CA GLY A 472 -44.52 68.98 -10.60
C GLY A 472 -44.25 68.18 -9.34
N ARG A 473 -43.45 68.64 -8.42
CA ARG A 473 -43.16 68.03 -7.11
C ARG A 473 -44.41 67.98 -6.19
N LEU A 474 -45.38 68.85 -6.37
CA LEU A 474 -46.65 68.86 -5.62
C LEU A 474 -47.62 67.79 -6.10
N PHE A 475 -47.44 67.25 -7.33
CA PHE A 475 -48.28 66.28 -8.00
C PHE A 475 -47.61 64.95 -8.22
N GLY A 476 -46.44 64.75 -7.61
CA GLY A 476 -45.68 63.49 -7.66
C GLY A 476 -45.05 63.15 -6.32
N THR A 477 -45.01 61.89 -5.97
CA THR A 477 -44.25 61.35 -4.83
C THR A 477 -43.11 60.56 -5.38
N GLU A 478 -41.85 60.97 -5.07
CA GLU A 478 -40.65 60.14 -5.32
C GLU A 478 -40.50 59.19 -4.16
N ARG A 479 -40.51 57.91 -4.42
CA ARG A 479 -40.21 56.88 -3.45
C ARG A 479 -38.81 56.35 -3.74
N ASN A 480 -37.85 56.70 -2.89
CA ASN A 480 -36.53 56.12 -2.91
C ASN A 480 -36.51 55.02 -1.85
N GLU A 481 -36.55 53.77 -2.26
CA GLU A 481 -36.51 52.65 -1.35
C GLU A 481 -35.25 51.87 -1.62
N VAL A 482 -34.42 51.69 -0.58
CA VAL A 482 -33.22 50.89 -0.63
C VAL A 482 -33.58 49.56 0.01
N HIS A 483 -33.59 48.51 -0.78
CA HIS A 483 -33.72 47.13 -0.29
C HIS A 483 -32.35 46.48 -0.24
N SER A 484 -31.84 46.23 0.95
CA SER A 484 -30.60 45.48 1.17
C SER A 484 -30.91 44.00 1.28
N VAL A 485 -30.39 43.21 0.35
CA VAL A 485 -30.55 41.75 0.31
C VAL A 485 -29.18 41.15 0.66
N VAL A 486 -29.21 40.19 1.57
CA VAL A 486 -28.03 39.41 1.96
C VAL A 486 -28.08 38.04 1.33
N ARG A 487 -27.08 37.76 0.51
CA ARG A 487 -26.90 36.43 -0.08
C ARG A 487 -26.04 35.55 0.84
N LEU A 488 -26.57 34.40 1.23
CA LEU A 488 -25.96 33.47 2.15
C LEU A 488 -25.63 32.13 1.45
N PHE A 489 -24.47 31.57 1.75
CA PHE A 489 -24.06 30.24 1.29
C PHE A 489 -24.00 29.29 2.49
N LEU A 490 -24.98 28.40 2.57
CA LEU A 490 -25.04 27.36 3.61
C LEU A 490 -24.61 26.02 3.04
N ILE A 491 -23.73 25.31 3.72
CA ILE A 491 -23.31 23.97 3.32
C ILE A 491 -23.54 22.94 4.41
N LYS A 492 -23.89 21.74 3.99
CA LYS A 492 -24.03 20.55 4.83
C LYS A 492 -23.30 19.38 4.21
N ALA A 493 -22.56 18.61 5.00
CA ALA A 493 -21.94 17.36 4.57
C ALA A 493 -22.36 16.22 5.50
N THR A 494 -22.77 15.11 4.89
CA THR A 494 -23.26 13.95 5.62
C THR A 494 -22.65 12.67 5.06
N PRO A 495 -21.97 11.82 5.86
CA PRO A 495 -21.54 10.51 5.39
C PRO A 495 -22.74 9.64 5.02
N VAL A 496 -22.68 9.00 3.86
CA VAL A 496 -23.69 8.05 3.41
C VAL A 496 -23.32 6.65 3.89
N ASN A 497 -24.08 6.14 4.86
CA ASN A 497 -23.91 4.77 5.33
C ASN A 497 -24.65 3.80 4.40
N ILE A 498 -23.91 3.09 3.54
CA ILE A 498 -24.44 2.05 2.66
C ILE A 498 -24.99 0.84 3.46
N ASN A 499 -24.52 0.66 4.71
CA ASN A 499 -24.93 -0.46 5.56
C ASN A 499 -26.33 -0.29 6.23
N GLY A 500 -27.01 0.83 6.01
CA GLY A 500 -28.35 1.10 6.58
C GLY A 500 -29.52 0.42 5.87
N MET A 501 -29.30 -0.30 4.77
CA MET A 501 -30.38 -1.00 4.04
C MET A 501 -30.60 -2.47 4.45
N LYS A 502 -30.01 -2.91 5.58
CA LYS A 502 -30.36 -4.19 6.20
C LYS A 502 -30.96 -3.95 7.59
N LYS A 503 -32.21 -3.56 7.62
CA LYS A 503 -33.16 -3.84 8.70
C LYS A 503 -34.57 -3.95 8.13
#